data_cfd3e8fb7687a0b2a07930c944e0e742
#
_entry.id   cfd3e8fb7687a0b2a07930c944e0e742
#
_cell.length_a   1.000
_cell.length_b   1.000
_cell.length_c   1.000
_cell.angle_alpha   90.00
_cell.angle_beta   90.00
_cell.angle_gamma   90.00
#
_symmetry.space_group_name_H-M   'P 1'
#
loop_
_entity.id
_entity.type
_entity.pdbx_description
1 polymer ?
#
loop_
_entity_poly.entity_id
_entity_poly.type
_entity_poly.pdbx_seq_one_letter_code
_entity_poly.pdbx_strand_id
1 'polypeptide(L)'
;MKIGIDMGHTLSGEGTGSQGCGYKEQNLTRELGKIIIEMLKKEGHTIYDCTVDKSKNNAQQLIDRVNKANKQPLDLFVSIHFNACVNDEKGDGYTTGTEVLLHSMSSKAKPYAERVVKKIANVGLKNRGVKTHNAYVLKHT
;
A
#
# COMPACT_ATOMS: atom_id res chain seq x y z
N MET A 1 11.26 -1.69 15.15
CA MET A 1 11.57 -1.97 13.71
C MET A 1 11.71 -0.66 12.96
N LYS A 2 12.48 -0.67 11.88
CA LYS A 2 12.57 0.41 10.88
C LYS A 2 11.63 0.05 9.72
N ILE A 3 10.56 0.81 9.55
CA ILE A 3 9.48 0.49 8.61
C ILE A 3 9.35 1.61 7.58
N GLY A 4 9.44 1.25 6.31
CA GLY A 4 9.10 2.13 5.19
C GLY A 4 7.61 2.07 4.92
N ILE A 5 6.93 3.20 4.97
CA ILE A 5 5.52 3.32 4.58
C ILE A 5 5.43 4.08 3.27
N ASP A 6 4.75 3.49 2.32
CA ASP A 6 4.45 4.04 1.02
C ASP A 6 2.93 4.15 0.84
N MET A 7 2.43 5.36 0.78
CA MET A 7 1.04 5.64 0.46
C MET A 7 0.91 5.66 -1.07
N GLY A 8 0.34 4.62 -1.66
CA GLY A 8 0.33 4.39 -3.10
C GLY A 8 -0.21 5.56 -3.92
N HIS A 9 0.16 5.59 -5.17
CA HIS A 9 -0.19 6.60 -6.16
C HIS A 9 0.35 8.02 -5.89
N THR A 10 0.30 8.88 -6.91
CA THR A 10 0.59 10.31 -6.81
C THR A 10 -0.68 11.10 -6.56
N LEU A 11 -0.58 12.28 -5.95
CA LEU A 11 -1.75 13.14 -5.72
C LEU A 11 -2.24 13.82 -7.00
N SER A 12 -1.36 14.03 -7.96
CA SER A 12 -1.68 14.70 -9.22
C SER A 12 -0.78 14.23 -10.36
N GLY A 13 -1.24 14.41 -11.59
CA GLY A 13 -0.53 14.02 -12.80
C GLY A 13 -0.68 12.52 -13.10
N GLU A 14 0.31 11.95 -13.76
CA GLU A 14 0.34 10.51 -14.03
C GLU A 14 0.63 9.70 -12.77
N GLY A 15 0.02 8.51 -12.70
CA GLY A 15 0.17 7.61 -11.56
C GLY A 15 -0.83 7.84 -10.43
N THR A 16 -1.85 8.67 -10.64
CA THR A 16 -3.02 8.75 -9.76
C THR A 16 -3.73 7.40 -9.74
N GLY A 17 -4.33 7.08 -8.57
CA GLY A 17 -4.97 5.79 -8.34
C GLY A 17 -6.33 5.64 -9.00
N SER A 18 -6.95 4.51 -8.71
CA SER A 18 -8.31 4.22 -9.10
C SER A 18 -9.32 5.18 -8.46
N GLN A 19 -10.52 5.22 -9.05
CA GLN A 19 -11.66 5.99 -8.53
C GLN A 19 -12.87 5.07 -8.46
N GLY A 20 -13.71 5.27 -7.46
CA GLY A 20 -14.96 4.52 -7.31
C GLY A 20 -15.74 5.02 -6.11
N CYS A 21 -17.07 4.91 -6.18
CA CYS A 21 -17.98 5.33 -5.11
C CYS A 21 -17.74 6.76 -4.59
N GLY A 22 -17.33 7.68 -5.44
CA GLY A 22 -17.01 9.07 -5.09
C GLY A 22 -15.63 9.26 -4.43
N TYR A 23 -14.85 8.21 -4.26
CA TYR A 23 -13.51 8.25 -3.65
C TYR A 23 -12.41 8.20 -4.70
N LYS A 24 -11.26 8.78 -4.34
CA LYS A 24 -10.00 8.69 -5.09
C LYS A 24 -8.98 7.94 -4.24
N GLU A 25 -8.43 6.85 -4.77
CA GLU A 25 -7.50 5.98 -4.05
C GLU A 25 -6.34 6.76 -3.43
N GLN A 26 -5.73 7.70 -4.17
CA GLN A 26 -4.61 8.48 -3.68
C GLN A 26 -4.95 9.32 -2.43
N ASN A 27 -6.20 9.75 -2.26
CA ASN A 27 -6.62 10.48 -1.07
C ASN A 27 -6.80 9.53 0.12
N LEU A 28 -7.45 8.38 -0.12
CA LEU A 28 -7.66 7.36 0.91
C LEU A 28 -6.32 6.79 1.43
N THR A 29 -5.36 6.56 0.54
CA THR A 29 -4.04 6.07 0.96
C THR A 29 -3.33 7.07 1.85
N ARG A 30 -3.47 8.39 1.61
CA ARG A 30 -2.88 9.45 2.45
C ARG A 30 -3.57 9.56 3.81
N GLU A 31 -4.90 9.47 3.83
CA GLU A 31 -5.67 9.50 5.07
C GLU A 31 -5.29 8.33 5.98
N LEU A 32 -5.41 7.11 5.48
CA LEU A 32 -5.09 5.90 6.24
C LEU A 32 -3.59 5.83 6.59
N GLY A 33 -2.72 6.15 5.64
CA GLY A 33 -1.27 6.05 5.84
C GLY A 33 -0.74 6.97 6.93
N LYS A 34 -1.26 8.19 7.06
CA LYS A 34 -0.91 9.11 8.15
C LYS A 34 -1.29 8.53 9.51
N ILE A 35 -2.47 7.96 9.64
CA ILE A 35 -2.93 7.30 10.86
C ILE A 35 -2.01 6.13 11.22
N ILE A 36 -1.69 5.27 10.24
CA ILE A 36 -0.79 4.13 10.44
C ILE A 36 0.60 4.60 10.89
N ILE A 37 1.17 5.62 10.26
CA ILE A 37 2.48 6.17 10.61
C ILE A 37 2.48 6.64 12.07
N GLU A 38 1.46 7.38 12.49
CA GLU A 38 1.36 7.88 13.87
C GLU A 38 1.22 6.73 14.88
N MET A 39 0.39 5.74 14.58
CA MET A 39 0.20 4.59 15.45
C MET A 39 1.50 3.78 15.60
N LEU A 40 2.19 3.50 14.50
CA LEU A 40 3.45 2.75 14.53
C LEU A 40 4.55 3.51 15.27
N LYS A 41 4.61 4.83 15.16
CA LYS A 41 5.53 5.66 15.96
C LYS A 41 5.23 5.58 17.46
N LYS A 42 3.94 5.60 17.86
CA LYS A 42 3.53 5.43 19.26
C LYS A 42 3.92 4.07 19.83
N GLU A 43 3.93 3.02 18.98
CA GLU A 43 4.40 1.67 19.32
C GLU A 43 5.94 1.54 19.32
N GLY A 44 6.68 2.63 19.17
CA GLY A 44 8.15 2.65 19.25
C GLY A 44 8.87 2.24 17.98
N HIS A 45 8.19 2.23 16.82
CA HIS A 45 8.83 1.94 15.53
C HIS A 45 9.44 3.21 14.91
N THR A 46 10.55 3.06 14.19
CA THR A 46 11.13 4.12 13.36
C THR A 46 10.48 4.06 11.98
N ILE A 47 9.81 5.13 11.57
CA ILE A 47 9.05 5.16 10.31
C ILE A 47 9.72 6.08 9.30
N TYR A 48 9.88 5.58 8.09
CA TYR A 48 10.35 6.31 6.92
C TYR A 48 9.22 6.43 5.90
N ASP A 49 8.85 7.66 5.55
CA ASP A 49 7.85 7.93 4.52
C ASP A 49 8.50 7.82 3.13
N CYS A 50 8.11 6.77 2.41
CA CYS A 50 8.58 6.46 1.05
C CYS A 50 7.62 6.98 -0.04
N THR A 51 6.59 7.72 0.34
CA THR A 51 5.54 8.22 -0.55
C THR A 51 6.07 9.22 -1.57
N VAL A 52 5.50 9.19 -2.77
CA VAL A 52 5.76 10.14 -3.85
C VAL A 52 4.45 10.79 -4.28
N ASP A 53 4.32 12.09 -4.06
CA ASP A 53 3.09 12.84 -4.35
C ASP A 53 3.02 13.41 -5.75
N LYS A 54 4.17 13.59 -6.40
CA LYS A 54 4.28 14.13 -7.75
C LYS A 54 5.46 13.51 -8.48
N SER A 55 5.29 13.16 -9.74
CA SER A 55 6.34 12.61 -10.58
C SER A 55 6.15 13.02 -12.04
N LYS A 56 7.18 12.85 -12.86
CA LYS A 56 7.16 13.16 -14.30
C LYS A 56 6.23 12.20 -15.07
N ASN A 57 6.21 10.93 -14.67
CA ASN A 57 5.40 9.88 -15.28
C ASN A 57 5.24 8.70 -14.32
N ASN A 58 4.40 7.74 -14.71
CA ASN A 58 4.06 6.59 -13.89
C ASN A 58 5.28 5.68 -13.58
N ALA A 59 6.19 5.49 -14.52
CA ALA A 59 7.40 4.69 -14.28
C ALA A 59 8.32 5.37 -13.25
N GLN A 60 8.51 6.68 -13.39
CA GLN A 60 9.40 7.43 -12.51
C GLN A 60 8.93 7.44 -11.07
N GLN A 61 7.61 7.56 -10.81
CA GLN A 61 7.11 7.53 -9.43
C GLN A 61 7.39 6.19 -8.73
N LEU A 62 7.38 5.07 -9.45
CA LEU A 62 7.74 3.76 -8.90
C LEU A 62 9.23 3.68 -8.55
N ILE A 63 10.09 4.19 -9.44
CA ILE A 63 11.54 4.28 -9.21
C ILE A 63 11.84 5.15 -7.99
N ASP A 64 11.19 6.30 -7.88
CA ASP A 64 11.41 7.25 -6.79
C ASP A 64 11.00 6.66 -5.43
N ARG A 65 9.91 5.87 -5.36
CA ARG A 65 9.47 5.13 -4.16
C ARG A 65 10.51 4.10 -3.73
N VAL A 66 10.98 3.30 -4.66
CA VAL A 66 12.03 2.30 -4.43
C VAL A 66 13.32 2.98 -3.96
N ASN A 67 13.73 4.07 -4.60
CA ASN A 67 14.92 4.83 -4.20
C ASN A 67 14.79 5.41 -2.78
N LYS A 68 13.61 5.91 -2.40
CA LYS A 68 13.37 6.38 -1.03
C LYS A 68 13.49 5.24 -0.01
N ALA A 69 12.89 4.09 -0.31
CA ALA A 69 12.93 2.91 0.56
C ALA A 69 14.37 2.40 0.71
N ASN A 70 15.09 2.19 -0.39
CA ASN A 70 16.43 1.59 -0.39
C ASN A 70 17.54 2.50 0.14
N LYS A 71 17.28 3.80 0.32
CA LYS A 71 18.20 4.70 1.05
C LYS A 71 18.19 4.46 2.56
N GLN A 72 17.26 3.68 3.06
CA GLN A 72 17.08 3.42 4.49
C GLN A 72 17.32 1.94 4.81
N PRO A 73 17.89 1.62 5.98
CA PRO A 73 18.06 0.25 6.42
C PRO A 73 16.74 -0.30 6.98
N LEU A 74 15.76 -0.56 6.10
CA LEU A 74 14.43 -1.00 6.48
C LEU A 74 14.41 -2.47 6.91
N ASP A 75 13.65 -2.78 7.95
CA ASP A 75 13.29 -4.15 8.34
C ASP A 75 12.05 -4.63 7.56
N LEU A 76 11.18 -3.70 7.15
CA LEU A 76 9.93 -3.97 6.44
C LEU A 76 9.55 -2.75 5.57
N PHE A 77 9.11 -3.01 4.35
CA PHE A 77 8.47 -2.03 3.47
C PHE A 77 6.99 -2.39 3.30
N VAL A 78 6.11 -1.38 3.42
CA VAL A 78 4.65 -1.55 3.29
C VAL A 78 4.11 -0.48 2.36
N SER A 79 3.45 -0.90 1.28
CA SER A 79 2.71 -0.02 0.37
C SER A 79 1.21 -0.18 0.58
N ILE A 80 0.50 0.94 0.71
CA ILE A 80 -0.93 1.01 1.03
C ILE A 80 -1.70 1.36 -0.23
N HIS A 81 -2.71 0.55 -0.56
CA HIS A 81 -3.56 0.71 -1.73
C HIS A 81 -5.03 0.43 -1.42
N PHE A 82 -5.92 0.97 -2.24
CA PHE A 82 -7.36 0.68 -2.26
C PHE A 82 -7.72 0.23 -3.67
N ASN A 83 -8.08 -1.03 -3.84
CA ASN A 83 -8.39 -1.57 -5.15
C ASN A 83 -9.79 -1.13 -5.61
N ALA A 84 -9.92 -0.83 -6.90
CA ALA A 84 -11.18 -0.76 -7.61
C ALA A 84 -11.05 -1.50 -8.94
N CYS A 85 -12.08 -2.22 -9.35
CA CYS A 85 -12.05 -3.01 -10.59
C CYS A 85 -12.29 -2.13 -11.82
N VAL A 86 -13.28 -1.27 -11.72
CA VAL A 86 -13.70 -0.31 -12.75
C VAL A 86 -14.06 0.99 -12.06
N ASN A 87 -14.17 2.07 -12.82
CA ASN A 87 -14.72 3.34 -12.31
C ASN A 87 -16.22 3.13 -12.00
N ASP A 88 -16.51 2.72 -10.79
CA ASP A 88 -17.84 2.36 -10.33
C ASP A 88 -18.32 3.41 -9.33
N GLU A 89 -19.26 4.26 -9.75
CA GLU A 89 -19.78 5.33 -8.92
C GLU A 89 -20.73 4.84 -7.82
N LYS A 90 -21.35 3.67 -8.01
CA LYS A 90 -22.40 3.15 -7.10
C LYS A 90 -21.97 1.92 -6.30
N GLY A 91 -20.91 1.27 -6.70
CA GLY A 91 -20.54 -0.04 -6.21
C GLY A 91 -21.38 -1.16 -6.84
N ASP A 92 -20.77 -2.32 -7.03
CA ASP A 92 -21.45 -3.51 -7.58
C ASP A 92 -22.08 -4.39 -6.47
N GLY A 93 -21.84 -4.08 -5.21
CA GLY A 93 -22.29 -4.85 -4.05
C GLY A 93 -21.60 -6.22 -3.85
N TYR A 94 -20.70 -6.61 -4.75
CA TYR A 94 -20.06 -7.93 -4.75
C TYR A 94 -18.54 -7.84 -4.58
N THR A 95 -17.90 -6.85 -5.22
CA THR A 95 -16.45 -6.70 -5.20
C THR A 95 -16.01 -6.08 -3.88
N THR A 96 -15.53 -6.90 -2.98
CA THR A 96 -15.10 -6.48 -1.63
C THR A 96 -13.93 -7.32 -1.13
N GLY A 97 -13.37 -6.90 -0.02
CA GLY A 97 -12.40 -7.67 0.71
C GLY A 97 -11.01 -7.05 0.76
N THR A 98 -10.14 -7.71 1.49
CA THR A 98 -8.76 -7.31 1.69
C THR A 98 -7.80 -8.41 1.25
N GLU A 99 -6.68 -8.03 0.68
CA GLU A 99 -5.58 -8.91 0.33
C GLU A 99 -4.24 -8.26 0.67
N VAL A 100 -3.21 -9.07 0.84
CA VAL A 100 -1.84 -8.58 0.93
C VAL A 100 -1.01 -9.23 -0.17
N LEU A 101 -0.25 -8.41 -0.87
CA LEU A 101 0.57 -8.86 -1.99
C LEU A 101 2.04 -8.92 -1.58
N LEU A 102 2.71 -10.01 -1.94
CA LEU A 102 4.14 -10.22 -1.77
C LEU A 102 4.80 -10.46 -3.13
N HIS A 103 6.07 -10.13 -3.27
CA HIS A 103 6.81 -10.53 -4.46
C HIS A 103 6.98 -12.06 -4.52
N SER A 104 7.22 -12.72 -3.37
CA SER A 104 7.38 -14.17 -3.26
C SER A 104 6.78 -14.70 -1.96
N MET A 105 6.24 -15.92 -1.99
CA MET A 105 5.76 -16.62 -0.79
C MET A 105 6.89 -17.08 0.14
N SER A 106 8.14 -17.03 -0.30
CA SER A 106 9.33 -17.21 0.54
C SER A 106 9.82 -15.92 1.23
N SER A 107 9.14 -14.80 1.00
CA SER A 107 9.49 -13.51 1.61
C SER A 107 9.42 -13.58 3.13
N LYS A 108 10.40 -12.95 3.80
CA LYS A 108 10.40 -12.74 5.26
C LYS A 108 9.21 -11.89 5.73
N ALA A 109 8.58 -11.14 4.83
CA ALA A 109 7.37 -10.36 5.11
C ALA A 109 6.11 -11.22 5.25
N LYS A 110 6.11 -12.49 4.82
CA LYS A 110 4.93 -13.37 4.82
C LYS A 110 4.21 -13.46 6.17
N PRO A 111 4.88 -13.67 7.32
CA PRO A 111 4.18 -13.73 8.61
C PRO A 111 3.46 -12.43 8.98
N TYR A 112 4.01 -11.28 8.57
CA TYR A 112 3.34 -9.98 8.75
C TYR A 112 2.12 -9.86 7.84
N ALA A 113 2.27 -10.24 6.56
CA ALA A 113 1.19 -10.21 5.57
C ALA A 113 -0.03 -11.04 6.02
N GLU A 114 0.20 -12.27 6.53
CA GLU A 114 -0.86 -13.16 7.04
C GLU A 114 -1.60 -12.56 8.24
N ARG A 115 -0.86 -11.91 9.15
CA ARG A 115 -1.47 -11.23 10.31
C ARG A 115 -2.27 -10.01 9.88
N VAL A 116 -1.74 -9.19 8.98
CA VAL A 116 -2.38 -7.96 8.50
C VAL A 116 -3.69 -8.29 7.78
N VAL A 117 -3.67 -9.21 6.80
CA VAL A 117 -4.88 -9.56 6.06
C VAL A 117 -5.98 -10.13 6.96
N LYS A 118 -5.60 -10.95 7.96
CA LYS A 118 -6.53 -11.48 8.95
C LYS A 118 -7.13 -10.38 9.83
N LYS A 119 -6.31 -9.44 10.31
CA LYS A 119 -6.75 -8.33 11.16
C LYS A 119 -7.68 -7.37 10.42
N ILE A 120 -7.37 -7.03 9.17
CA ILE A 120 -8.24 -6.19 8.35
C ILE A 120 -9.56 -6.92 8.05
N ALA A 121 -9.53 -8.22 7.75
CA ALA A 121 -10.76 -8.99 7.54
C ALA A 121 -11.67 -9.02 8.77
N ASN A 122 -11.12 -8.97 9.98
CA ASN A 122 -11.91 -8.99 11.22
C ASN A 122 -12.78 -7.74 11.42
N VAL A 123 -12.58 -6.66 10.66
CA VAL A 123 -13.49 -5.50 10.66
C VAL A 123 -14.69 -5.67 9.72
N GLY A 124 -14.92 -6.88 9.22
CA GLY A 124 -16.07 -7.21 8.38
C GLY A 124 -15.78 -7.35 6.89
N LEU A 125 -14.52 -7.25 6.49
CA LEU A 125 -14.12 -7.41 5.09
C LEU A 125 -13.83 -8.87 4.74
N LYS A 126 -14.19 -9.30 3.52
CA LYS A 126 -13.83 -10.63 3.02
C LYS A 126 -12.30 -10.79 2.99
N ASN A 127 -11.79 -11.85 3.61
CA ASN A 127 -10.37 -12.20 3.54
C ASN A 127 -10.07 -12.84 2.16
N ARG A 128 -9.31 -12.15 1.33
CA ARG A 128 -8.86 -12.64 0.00
C ARG A 128 -7.47 -13.28 0.05
N GLY A 129 -6.85 -13.32 1.22
CA GLY A 129 -5.58 -13.99 1.49
C GLY A 129 -4.34 -13.19 1.13
N VAL A 130 -3.21 -13.88 1.27
CA VAL A 130 -1.89 -13.40 0.82
C VAL A 130 -1.64 -14.00 -0.57
N LYS A 131 -1.17 -13.17 -1.50
CA LYS A 131 -0.92 -13.54 -2.90
C LYS A 131 0.44 -13.06 -3.35
N THR A 132 0.94 -13.66 -4.41
CA THR A 132 2.14 -13.15 -5.10
C THR A 132 1.75 -12.17 -6.20
N HIS A 133 2.55 -11.12 -6.34
CA HIS A 133 2.38 -10.14 -7.40
C HIS A 133 3.73 -9.55 -7.83
N ASN A 134 3.93 -9.38 -9.13
CA ASN A 134 5.17 -8.82 -9.69
C ASN A 134 5.13 -7.28 -9.77
N ALA A 135 4.66 -6.62 -8.71
CA ALA A 135 4.69 -5.16 -8.64
C ALA A 135 6.14 -4.67 -8.47
N TYR A 136 6.47 -3.59 -9.19
CA TYR A 136 7.82 -3.03 -9.21
C TYR A 136 8.35 -2.72 -7.81
N VAL A 137 7.56 -2.07 -6.97
CA VAL A 137 7.95 -1.72 -5.59
C VAL A 137 8.21 -2.95 -4.71
N LEU A 138 7.44 -4.04 -4.89
CA LEU A 138 7.63 -5.27 -4.11
C LEU A 138 8.86 -6.07 -4.54
N LYS A 139 9.26 -5.93 -5.80
CA LYS A 139 10.41 -6.63 -6.36
C LYS A 139 11.73 -5.97 -6.01
N HIS A 140 11.73 -4.66 -5.85
CA HIS A 140 12.96 -3.85 -5.79
C HIS A 140 13.21 -3.18 -4.43
N THR A 141 12.35 -3.46 -3.42
CA THR A 141 12.55 -3.02 -2.02
C THR A 141 12.91 -4.15 -1.09
#